data_cc5b46b570838880b1ea2e90ce0085c4
#
_entry.id   cc5b46b570838880b1ea2e90ce0085c4
#
_cell.length_a   1.000
_cell.length_b   1.000
_cell.length_c   1.000
_cell.angle_alpha   90.00
_cell.angle_beta   90.00
_cell.angle_gamma   90.00
#
_symmetry.space_group_name_H-M   'P 1'
#
loop_
_entity.id
_entity.type
_entity.pdbx_description
1 polymer ?
#
loop_
_entity_poly.entity_id
_entity_poly.type
_entity_poly.pdbx_seq_one_letter_code
_entity_poly.pdbx_strand_id
1 'polypeptide(L)'
;MSNSKLVNYTRISPNKNSPRNHKIDTITIHCVVGQCSVETLGNIFAPTSRQASSNYGIGYDGKIGMYVEEKDRSWCSSSASNDNRAITIEVASDTKHPYKVTDQALAAL
;
A
#
# COMPACT_ATOMS: atom_id res chain seq x y z
N MET A 1 0.68 4.35 -17.44
CA MET A 1 1.04 3.48 -16.32
C MET A 1 0.07 2.33 -16.16
N SER A 2 0.58 1.14 -15.92
CA SER A 2 -0.23 -0.07 -15.78
C SER A 2 -0.19 -0.55 -14.32
N ASN A 3 -1.35 -0.93 -13.80
CA ASN A 3 -1.41 -1.60 -12.50
C ASN A 3 -0.82 -3.01 -12.58
N SER A 4 -0.33 -3.53 -11.46
CA SER A 4 0.22 -4.88 -11.41
C SER A 4 -0.85 -5.93 -11.73
N LYS A 5 -0.47 -6.94 -12.51
CA LYS A 5 -1.32 -8.08 -12.82
C LYS A 5 -1.33 -9.14 -11.70
N LEU A 6 -0.49 -8.97 -10.69
CA LEU A 6 -0.37 -9.91 -9.56
C LEU A 6 -1.38 -9.64 -8.45
N VAL A 7 -2.24 -8.64 -8.60
CA VAL A 7 -3.21 -8.24 -7.58
C VAL A 7 -4.29 -9.31 -7.40
N ASN A 8 -4.53 -9.69 -6.14
CA ASN A 8 -5.57 -10.66 -5.75
C ASN A 8 -6.85 -9.98 -5.25
N TYR A 9 -6.75 -8.72 -4.82
CA TYR A 9 -7.85 -8.01 -4.17
C TYR A 9 -7.75 -6.53 -4.50
N THR A 10 -8.88 -5.91 -4.86
CA THR A 10 -8.91 -4.48 -5.17
C THR A 10 -10.02 -3.80 -4.39
N ARG A 11 -9.68 -2.75 -3.67
CA ARG A 11 -10.64 -1.86 -3.01
C ARG A 11 -10.07 -0.44 -3.02
N ILE A 12 -10.53 0.37 -3.97
CA ILE A 12 -9.98 1.72 -4.17
C ILE A 12 -10.40 2.64 -3.03
N SER A 13 -9.41 3.25 -2.38
CA SER A 13 -9.60 4.23 -1.31
C SER A 13 -9.88 5.62 -1.90
N PRO A 14 -10.72 6.43 -1.23
CA PRO A 14 -10.88 7.83 -1.62
C PRO A 14 -9.69 8.71 -1.20
N ASN A 15 -8.78 8.18 -0.36
CA ASN A 15 -7.63 8.93 0.18
C ASN A 15 -6.50 8.97 -0.83
N LYS A 16 -6.67 9.76 -1.87
CA LYS A 16 -5.72 9.85 -2.99
C LYS A 16 -5.80 11.21 -3.67
N ASN A 17 -4.76 11.52 -4.44
CA ASN A 17 -4.81 12.60 -5.42
C ASN A 17 -4.74 12.01 -6.83
N SER A 18 -5.64 12.42 -7.71
CA SER A 18 -5.73 11.90 -9.07
C SER A 18 -5.65 13.03 -10.08
N PRO A 19 -4.74 12.95 -11.07
CA PRO A 19 -3.63 12.01 -11.14
C PRO A 19 -2.45 12.45 -10.25
N ARG A 20 -1.42 11.58 -10.11
CA ARG A 20 -0.16 12.02 -9.49
C ARG A 20 0.50 13.07 -10.37
N ASN A 21 1.28 13.95 -9.75
CA ASN A 21 1.89 15.07 -10.47
C ASN A 21 3.37 14.85 -10.85
N HIS A 22 3.85 13.64 -10.72
CA HIS A 22 5.25 13.31 -10.98
C HIS A 22 5.37 11.93 -11.62
N LYS A 23 6.40 11.75 -12.45
CA LYS A 23 6.75 10.44 -12.99
C LYS A 23 7.19 9.50 -11.86
N ILE A 24 6.78 8.23 -11.93
CA ILE A 24 7.19 7.23 -10.95
C ILE A 24 8.68 6.91 -11.15
N ASP A 25 9.46 7.10 -10.10
CA ASP A 25 10.90 6.79 -10.09
C ASP A 25 11.35 6.18 -8.75
N THR A 26 10.42 5.89 -7.86
CA THR A 26 10.71 5.43 -6.49
C THR A 26 9.73 4.34 -6.09
N ILE A 27 10.19 3.42 -5.27
CA ILE A 27 9.32 2.44 -4.58
C ILE A 27 9.51 2.66 -3.09
N THR A 28 8.42 2.87 -2.36
CA THR A 28 8.43 3.09 -0.91
C THR A 28 7.74 1.92 -0.24
N ILE A 29 8.42 1.27 0.69
CA ILE A 29 7.90 0.12 1.43
C ILE A 29 7.76 0.49 2.89
N HIS A 30 6.55 0.29 3.44
CA HIS A 30 6.24 0.51 4.84
C HIS A 30 5.79 -0.78 5.50
N CYS A 31 6.15 -0.97 6.78
CA CYS A 31 5.58 -2.02 7.61
C CYS A 31 4.29 -1.51 8.24
N VAL A 32 3.22 -2.32 8.15
CA VAL A 32 1.92 -1.96 8.73
C VAL A 32 1.94 -2.00 10.25
N VAL A 33 2.86 -2.78 10.82
CA VAL A 33 2.91 -3.04 12.26
C VAL A 33 1.64 -3.78 12.73
N GLY A 34 1.29 -4.82 11.97
CA GLY A 34 0.18 -5.72 12.24
C GLY A 34 0.17 -6.84 11.21
N GLN A 35 -0.05 -8.06 11.67
CA GLN A 35 -0.18 -9.22 10.76
C GLN A 35 -1.62 -9.25 10.25
N CYS A 36 -1.89 -8.46 9.22
CA CYS A 36 -3.23 -8.27 8.69
C CYS A 36 -3.38 -8.85 7.29
N SER A 37 -4.63 -9.06 6.88
CA SER A 37 -4.98 -9.46 5.53
C SER A 37 -5.11 -8.23 4.63
N VAL A 38 -5.16 -8.46 3.31
CA VAL A 38 -5.40 -7.38 2.33
C VAL A 38 -6.80 -6.78 2.50
N GLU A 39 -7.78 -7.57 2.91
CA GLU A 39 -9.13 -7.09 3.22
C GLU A 39 -9.12 -6.13 4.41
N THR A 40 -8.37 -6.45 5.45
CA THR A 40 -8.21 -5.58 6.62
C THR A 40 -7.55 -4.25 6.23
N LEU A 41 -6.53 -4.28 5.39
CA LEU A 41 -5.92 -3.05 4.87
C LEU A 41 -6.92 -2.21 4.10
N GLY A 42 -7.75 -2.84 3.27
CA GLY A 42 -8.82 -2.15 2.56
C GLY A 42 -9.79 -1.45 3.49
N ASN A 43 -10.16 -2.10 4.59
CA ASN A 43 -11.03 -1.52 5.61
C ASN A 43 -10.37 -0.33 6.33
N ILE A 44 -9.06 -0.37 6.52
CA ILE A 44 -8.30 0.72 7.14
C ILE A 44 -8.27 1.95 6.23
N PHE A 45 -8.08 1.74 4.93
CA PHE A 45 -7.92 2.84 3.96
C PHE A 45 -9.24 3.38 3.41
N ALA A 46 -10.37 2.72 3.65
CA ALA A 46 -11.67 3.12 3.11
C ALA A 46 -12.22 4.42 3.69
N PRO A 47 -12.16 4.66 5.03
CA PRO A 47 -12.72 5.88 5.60
C PRO A 47 -11.93 7.12 5.20
N THR A 48 -12.61 8.18 4.78
CA THR A 48 -11.95 9.47 4.48
C THR A 48 -11.28 10.06 5.71
N SER A 49 -11.83 9.81 6.89
CA SER A 49 -11.27 10.28 8.16
C SER A 49 -9.90 9.71 8.46
N ARG A 50 -9.55 8.57 7.88
CA ARG A 50 -8.24 7.95 8.08
C ARG A 50 -7.12 8.75 7.44
N GLN A 51 -7.38 9.41 6.31
CA GLN A 51 -6.40 10.21 5.55
C GLN A 51 -5.11 9.46 5.26
N ALA A 52 -5.22 8.17 4.96
CA ALA A 52 -4.09 7.31 4.65
C ALA A 52 -4.49 6.27 3.61
N SER A 53 -3.55 5.89 2.78
CA SER A 53 -3.70 4.82 1.78
C SER A 53 -2.33 4.40 1.26
N SER A 54 -2.30 3.35 0.45
CA SER A 54 -1.12 2.97 -0.34
C SER A 54 -1.57 2.47 -1.71
N ASN A 55 -0.66 2.46 -2.67
CA ASN A 55 -0.97 1.88 -3.97
C ASN A 55 -1.26 0.39 -3.80
N TYR A 56 -0.37 -0.33 -3.12
CA TYR A 56 -0.50 -1.76 -2.90
C TYR A 56 -0.35 -2.10 -1.43
N GLY A 57 -0.86 -3.26 -1.05
CA GLY A 57 -0.62 -3.87 0.24
C GLY A 57 -0.30 -5.34 0.07
N ILE A 58 0.48 -5.89 0.99
CA ILE A 58 0.79 -7.31 1.02
C ILE A 58 0.40 -7.86 2.37
N GLY A 59 -0.55 -8.80 2.38
CA GLY A 59 -1.03 -9.44 3.59
C GLY A 59 -0.05 -10.46 4.13
N TYR A 60 -0.28 -10.89 5.36
CA TYR A 60 0.55 -11.90 6.02
C TYR A 60 0.62 -13.22 5.25
N ASP A 61 -0.40 -13.51 4.44
CA ASP A 61 -0.50 -14.73 3.64
C ASP A 61 0.12 -14.60 2.23
N GLY A 62 0.69 -13.44 1.92
CA GLY A 62 1.29 -13.16 0.62
C GLY A 62 0.33 -12.69 -0.46
N LYS A 63 -0.95 -12.51 -0.15
CA LYS A 63 -1.90 -11.92 -1.11
C LYS A 63 -1.57 -10.44 -1.31
N ILE A 64 -1.83 -9.95 -2.53
CA ILE A 64 -1.54 -8.58 -2.92
C ILE A 64 -2.86 -7.84 -3.14
N GLY A 65 -3.03 -6.71 -2.46
CA GLY A 65 -4.16 -5.82 -2.64
C GLY A 65 -3.76 -4.54 -3.34
N MET A 66 -4.70 -3.91 -4.04
CA MET A 66 -4.54 -2.58 -4.63
C MET A 66 -5.59 -1.65 -4.05
N TYR A 67 -5.16 -0.50 -3.55
CA TYR A 67 -6.03 0.49 -2.90
C TYR A 67 -6.00 1.84 -3.58
N VAL A 68 -4.95 2.14 -4.32
CA VAL A 68 -4.82 3.31 -5.18
C VAL A 68 -4.14 2.87 -6.47
N GLU A 69 -4.71 3.22 -7.61
CA GLU A 69 -4.11 2.87 -8.90
C GLU A 69 -2.77 3.58 -9.07
N GLU A 70 -1.87 2.99 -9.87
CA GLU A 70 -0.53 3.56 -10.06
C GLU A 70 -0.55 4.95 -10.70
N LYS A 71 -1.57 5.27 -11.49
CA LYS A 71 -1.72 6.62 -12.07
C LYS A 71 -2.01 7.71 -11.04
N ASP A 72 -2.38 7.33 -9.81
CA ASP A 72 -2.80 8.22 -8.76
C ASP A 72 -1.79 8.22 -7.61
N ARG A 73 -1.77 9.32 -6.85
CA ARG A 73 -0.93 9.44 -5.66
C ARG A 73 -1.65 8.89 -4.43
N SER A 74 -1.01 7.96 -3.72
CA SER A 74 -1.48 7.50 -2.41
C SER A 74 -1.09 8.50 -1.31
N TRP A 75 -1.67 8.34 -0.12
CA TRP A 75 -1.32 9.09 1.09
C TRP A 75 -0.64 8.13 2.07
N CYS A 76 0.59 7.72 1.76
CA CYS A 76 1.29 6.67 2.49
C CYS A 76 2.34 7.22 3.46
N SER A 77 3.22 8.09 2.98
CA SER A 77 4.43 8.46 3.71
C SER A 77 4.33 9.78 4.47
N SER A 78 3.18 10.44 4.45
CA SER A 78 3.00 11.82 4.96
C SER A 78 3.87 12.86 4.22
N SER A 79 4.49 12.47 3.12
CA SER A 79 5.29 13.36 2.27
C SER A 79 4.68 13.38 0.88
N ALA A 80 4.07 14.50 0.50
CA ALA A 80 3.48 14.66 -0.82
C ALA A 80 4.54 14.50 -1.92
N SER A 81 5.73 15.02 -1.69
CA SER A 81 6.85 14.92 -2.62
C SER A 81 7.21 13.46 -2.89
N ASN A 82 7.35 12.65 -1.85
CA ASN A 82 7.64 11.23 -2.00
C ASN A 82 6.48 10.47 -2.65
N ASP A 83 5.26 10.68 -2.16
CA ASP A 83 4.09 9.91 -2.62
C ASP A 83 3.75 10.20 -4.08
N ASN A 84 4.01 11.39 -4.58
CA ASN A 84 3.79 11.72 -5.99
C ASN A 84 4.75 10.98 -6.93
N ARG A 85 5.93 10.61 -6.47
CA ARG A 85 6.93 9.94 -7.31
C ARG A 85 7.07 8.45 -7.03
N ALA A 86 6.40 7.93 -6.01
CA ALA A 86 6.60 6.57 -5.54
C ALA A 86 5.39 5.67 -5.80
N ILE A 87 5.67 4.41 -6.13
CA ILE A 87 4.74 3.32 -5.88
C ILE A 87 4.91 2.97 -4.39
N THR A 88 3.83 3.03 -3.63
CA THR A 88 3.86 2.79 -2.19
C THR A 88 3.27 1.42 -1.87
N ILE A 89 3.92 0.69 -0.96
CA ILE A 89 3.53 -0.67 -0.59
C ILE A 89 3.54 -0.79 0.93
N GLU A 90 2.39 -1.18 1.49
CA GLU A 90 2.25 -1.50 2.91
C GLU A 90 2.34 -3.01 3.09
N VAL A 91 3.26 -3.49 3.93
CA VAL A 91 3.50 -4.91 4.15
C VAL A 91 3.12 -5.29 5.57
N ALA A 92 2.31 -6.34 5.72
CA ALA A 92 1.95 -6.89 7.02
C ALA A 92 3.22 -7.30 7.79
N SER A 93 3.28 -6.95 9.07
CA SER A 93 4.44 -7.21 9.91
C SER A 93 4.03 -7.42 11.36
N ASP A 94 4.95 -7.92 12.19
CA ASP A 94 4.73 -8.05 13.62
C ASP A 94 4.52 -6.67 14.26
N THR A 95 3.77 -6.66 15.38
CA THR A 95 3.47 -5.42 16.11
C THR A 95 4.65 -4.95 16.97
N LYS A 96 5.62 -5.84 17.23
CA LYS A 96 6.78 -5.57 18.08
C LYS A 96 8.06 -5.63 17.27
N HIS A 97 9.04 -4.80 17.65
CA HIS A 97 10.38 -4.85 17.08
C HIS A 97 10.91 -6.30 17.11
N PRO A 98 11.49 -6.81 16.02
CA PRO A 98 11.96 -6.11 14.80
C PRO A 98 10.92 -6.01 13.68
N TYR A 99 9.63 -6.10 13.95
CA TYR A 99 8.54 -5.94 12.97
C TYR A 99 8.67 -6.93 11.81
N LYS A 100 8.82 -8.18 12.16
CA LYS A 100 9.13 -9.24 11.21
C LYS A 100 7.98 -9.45 10.22
N VAL A 101 8.33 -9.68 8.97
CA VAL A 101 7.42 -9.99 7.86
C VAL A 101 7.41 -11.50 7.65
N THR A 102 6.25 -12.08 7.33
CA THR A 102 6.16 -13.52 7.05
C THR A 102 6.92 -13.87 5.78
N ASP A 103 7.32 -15.14 5.64
CA ASP A 103 7.99 -15.61 4.42
C ASP A 103 7.08 -15.45 3.20
N GLN A 104 5.77 -15.67 3.35
CA GLN A 104 4.80 -15.51 2.28
C GLN A 104 4.72 -14.06 1.81
N ALA A 105 4.67 -13.10 2.75
CA ALA A 105 4.63 -11.68 2.41
C ALA A 105 5.94 -11.23 1.76
N LEU A 106 7.07 -11.71 2.25
CA LEU A 106 8.37 -11.40 1.67
C LEU A 106 8.48 -11.92 0.24
N ALA A 107 7.99 -13.12 -0.03
CA ALA A 107 8.03 -13.71 -1.37
C ALA A 107 7.15 -12.93 -2.36
N ALA A 108 6.05 -12.32 -1.89
CA ALA A 108 5.14 -11.53 -2.72
C ALA A 108 5.70 -10.14 -3.04
N LEU A 109 6.56 -9.62 -2.18
CA LEU A 109 7.16 -8.29 -2.34
C LEU A 109 8.12 -8.28 -3.53
#